data_ecb36928eabdd3335176504c4fd67cf8
#
_entry.id   ecb36928eabdd3335176504c4fd67cf8
#
_cell.length_a   1.000
_cell.length_b   1.000
_cell.length_c   1.000
_cell.angle_alpha   90.00
_cell.angle_beta   90.00
_cell.angle_gamma   90.00
#
_symmetry.space_group_name_H-M   'P 1'
#
loop_
_entity.id
_entity.type
_entity.pdbx_description
1 polymer ?
#
loop_
_entity_poly.entity_id
_entity_poly.type
_entity_poly.pdbx_seq_one_letter_code
_entity_poly.pdbx_strand_id
1 'polypeptide(L)'
;HVKRFKTETVPDIRAYVDAQSLPCYGVTLGDIAYTEGKHKCNKFLQPMKEAMAYENSHLLFFQTIGNHDFDEPPVKLDKGTSTYNLAYQRAFESVFGPVNYSWNRGDVHFVCMRNMQWYSNSSASEYTARFTDQQYQWLKQDLAAVPKNKMVILCVHIPVSNMSKEYVSHNVQNVLDLLKQFKEAHIMSGHTHYSR
;
A
#
# COMPACT_ATOMS: atom_id res chain seq x y z
N HIS A 1 -4.23 -19.07 3.15
CA HIS A 1 -3.49 -18.16 2.29
C HIS A 1 -1.99 -18.21 2.57
N VAL A 2 -1.50 -18.04 3.83
CA VAL A 2 -0.05 -18.07 4.16
C VAL A 2 0.63 -19.34 3.67
N LYS A 3 0.01 -20.52 3.85
CA LYS A 3 0.58 -21.78 3.36
C LYS A 3 0.79 -21.75 1.86
N ARG A 4 -0.23 -21.38 1.08
CA ARG A 4 -0.16 -21.30 -0.37
C ARG A 4 0.88 -20.28 -0.82
N PHE A 5 0.96 -19.14 -0.14
CA PHE A 5 1.98 -18.14 -0.42
C PHE A 5 3.40 -18.73 -0.26
N LYS A 6 3.66 -19.46 0.82
CA LYS A 6 4.95 -20.11 1.07
C LYS A 6 5.27 -21.25 0.08
N THR A 7 4.28 -22.07 -0.27
CA THR A 7 4.52 -23.31 -1.04
C THR A 7 4.41 -23.15 -2.54
N GLU A 8 3.77 -22.08 -3.03
CA GLU A 8 3.55 -21.83 -4.45
C GLU A 8 4.13 -20.47 -4.87
N THR A 9 3.60 -19.36 -4.33
CA THR A 9 3.93 -18.01 -4.80
C THR A 9 5.40 -17.63 -4.57
N VAL A 10 5.94 -17.88 -3.38
CA VAL A 10 7.35 -17.54 -3.07
C VAL A 10 8.33 -18.35 -3.90
N PRO A 11 8.17 -19.68 -4.08
CA PRO A 11 9.00 -20.46 -5.00
C PRO A 11 8.96 -19.96 -6.44
N ASP A 12 7.77 -19.62 -6.96
CA ASP A 12 7.61 -19.10 -8.33
C ASP A 12 8.32 -17.74 -8.51
N ILE A 13 8.12 -16.82 -7.54
CA ILE A 13 8.82 -15.52 -7.54
C ILE A 13 10.32 -15.74 -7.50
N ARG A 14 10.80 -16.65 -6.65
CA ARG A 14 12.24 -16.96 -6.54
C ARG A 14 12.80 -17.50 -7.83
N ALA A 15 12.14 -18.49 -8.44
CA ALA A 15 12.57 -19.05 -9.72
C ALA A 15 12.66 -17.96 -10.82
N TYR A 16 11.71 -17.03 -10.84
CA TYR A 16 11.76 -15.90 -11.75
C TYR A 16 12.94 -14.97 -11.45
N VAL A 17 13.14 -14.60 -10.18
CA VAL A 17 14.23 -13.69 -9.75
C VAL A 17 15.60 -14.28 -10.02
N ASP A 18 15.80 -15.56 -9.73
CA ASP A 18 17.06 -16.26 -9.93
C ASP A 18 17.44 -16.37 -11.43
N ALA A 19 16.44 -16.32 -12.32
CA ALA A 19 16.65 -16.28 -13.76
C ALA A 19 17.01 -14.89 -14.31
N GLN A 20 16.93 -13.83 -13.48
CA GLN A 20 17.25 -12.48 -13.92
C GLN A 20 18.73 -12.15 -13.73
N SER A 21 19.28 -11.34 -14.63
CA SER A 21 20.66 -10.81 -14.52
C SER A 21 20.74 -9.53 -13.68
N LEU A 22 19.60 -8.90 -13.36
CA LEU A 22 19.52 -7.65 -12.61
C LEU A 22 18.93 -7.88 -11.23
N PRO A 23 19.31 -7.07 -10.22
CA PRO A 23 18.69 -7.12 -8.90
C PRO A 23 17.20 -6.86 -8.99
N CYS A 24 16.39 -7.77 -8.42
CA CYS A 24 14.96 -7.65 -8.34
C CYS A 24 14.49 -7.22 -6.93
N TYR A 25 13.31 -6.66 -6.85
CA TYR A 25 12.58 -6.40 -5.61
C TYR A 25 11.08 -6.52 -5.88
N GLY A 26 10.32 -6.84 -4.85
CA GLY A 26 8.88 -6.94 -4.92
C GLY A 26 8.19 -5.70 -4.37
N VAL A 27 7.06 -5.33 -4.95
CA VAL A 27 6.15 -4.35 -4.38
C VAL A 27 4.78 -5.00 -4.22
N THR A 28 4.21 -4.95 -3.02
CA THR A 28 2.83 -5.39 -2.82
C THR A 28 1.90 -4.18 -2.88
N LEU A 29 0.75 -4.38 -3.48
CA LEU A 29 -0.23 -3.32 -3.67
C LEU A 29 -1.40 -3.40 -2.67
N GLY A 30 -1.13 -3.92 -1.47
CA GLY A 30 -2.10 -4.09 -0.40
C GLY A 30 -2.84 -5.42 -0.44
N ASP A 31 -3.68 -5.62 0.59
CA ASP A 31 -4.43 -6.85 0.83
C ASP A 31 -3.51 -8.10 0.93
N ILE A 32 -2.38 -7.93 1.61
CA ILE A 32 -1.42 -8.98 1.89
C ILE A 32 -2.03 -10.04 2.81
N ALA A 33 -2.89 -9.60 3.72
CA ALA A 33 -3.67 -10.43 4.61
C ALA A 33 -5.17 -10.19 4.39
N TYR A 34 -5.99 -11.18 4.73
CA TYR A 34 -7.45 -11.05 4.68
C TYR A 34 -7.99 -11.17 6.09
N THR A 35 -7.99 -10.08 6.83
CA THR A 35 -8.37 -10.09 8.24
C THR A 35 -9.75 -9.49 8.50
N GLU A 36 -10.16 -8.50 7.72
CA GLU A 36 -11.40 -7.73 7.88
C GLU A 36 -11.63 -7.22 9.33
N GLY A 37 -10.56 -7.04 10.10
CA GLY A 37 -10.67 -6.63 11.49
C GLY A 37 -11.32 -7.66 12.43
N LYS A 38 -11.39 -8.93 12.04
CA LYS A 38 -12.01 -9.99 12.85
C LYS A 38 -11.04 -10.72 13.80
N HIS A 39 -9.76 -10.38 13.74
CA HIS A 39 -8.73 -11.08 14.47
C HIS A 39 -7.82 -10.12 15.23
N LYS A 40 -7.32 -10.58 16.37
CA LYS A 40 -6.39 -9.82 17.22
C LYS A 40 -5.08 -9.54 16.50
N CYS A 41 -4.46 -8.40 16.81
CA CYS A 41 -3.20 -7.92 16.27
C CYS A 41 -2.17 -9.04 16.04
N ASN A 42 -1.48 -8.97 14.91
CA ASN A 42 -0.38 -9.84 14.49
C ASN A 42 -0.75 -11.28 14.15
N LYS A 43 -2.03 -11.65 14.14
CA LYS A 43 -2.41 -13.03 13.81
C LYS A 43 -2.18 -13.38 12.34
N PHE A 44 -2.27 -12.41 11.43
CA PHE A 44 -2.09 -12.62 9.98
C PHE A 44 -0.95 -11.80 9.40
N LEU A 45 -0.78 -10.55 9.83
CA LEU A 45 0.27 -9.68 9.28
C LEU A 45 1.67 -10.22 9.57
N GLN A 46 1.94 -10.64 10.80
CA GLN A 46 3.24 -11.20 11.18
C GLN A 46 3.57 -12.51 10.43
N PRO A 47 2.67 -13.51 10.34
CA PRO A 47 2.92 -14.70 9.52
C PRO A 47 3.13 -14.40 8.02
N MET A 48 2.50 -13.34 7.47
CA MET A 48 2.74 -12.94 6.09
C MET A 48 4.11 -12.30 5.93
N LYS A 49 4.54 -11.45 6.87
CA LYS A 49 5.90 -10.90 6.89
C LYS A 49 6.96 -12.02 6.93
N GLU A 50 6.76 -12.99 7.81
CA GLU A 50 7.65 -14.16 7.91
C GLU A 50 7.65 -14.97 6.61
N ALA A 51 6.49 -15.12 5.96
CA ALA A 51 6.39 -15.81 4.68
C ALA A 51 7.15 -15.08 3.57
N MET A 52 7.14 -13.75 3.56
CA MET A 52 7.88 -12.93 2.60
C MET A 52 9.39 -12.94 2.86
N ALA A 53 9.79 -13.04 4.13
CA ALA A 53 11.19 -13.15 4.53
C ALA A 53 11.75 -14.58 4.43
N TYR A 54 10.89 -15.55 4.04
CA TYR A 54 11.18 -16.96 4.10
C TYR A 54 12.45 -17.36 3.35
N GLU A 55 13.32 -18.09 4.08
CA GLU A 55 14.54 -18.76 3.61
C GLU A 55 15.47 -17.92 2.72
N ASN A 56 16.02 -16.84 3.29
CA ASN A 56 17.07 -16.08 2.60
C ASN A 56 16.70 -15.68 1.17
N SER A 57 15.42 -15.39 0.93
CA SER A 57 15.06 -14.76 -0.32
C SER A 57 15.79 -13.40 -0.33
N HIS A 58 16.77 -13.24 -1.18
CA HIS A 58 17.47 -11.96 -1.39
C HIS A 58 16.53 -10.89 -1.98
N LEU A 59 15.24 -11.20 -2.04
CA LEU A 59 14.20 -10.34 -2.56
C LEU A 59 13.65 -9.44 -1.45
N LEU A 60 13.94 -8.16 -1.56
CA LEU A 60 13.36 -7.14 -0.71
C LEU A 60 11.93 -6.82 -1.17
N PHE A 61 10.97 -6.86 -0.25
CA PHE A 61 9.59 -6.46 -0.50
C PHE A 61 9.28 -5.10 0.12
N PHE A 62 8.70 -4.22 -0.69
CA PHE A 62 8.09 -2.95 -0.28
C PHE A 62 6.58 -3.14 -0.18
N GLN A 63 5.97 -2.58 0.87
CA GLN A 63 4.60 -2.90 1.22
C GLN A 63 3.69 -1.68 1.10
N THR A 64 2.56 -1.83 0.42
CA THR A 64 1.44 -0.88 0.46
C THR A 64 0.31 -1.48 1.29
N ILE A 65 -0.32 -0.70 2.13
CA ILE A 65 -1.44 -1.15 2.96
C ILE A 65 -2.75 -1.18 2.17
N GLY A 66 -3.50 -2.28 2.26
CA GLY A 66 -4.85 -2.43 1.69
C GLY A 66 -5.96 -2.41 2.75
N ASN A 67 -7.21 -2.50 2.34
CA ASN A 67 -8.36 -2.43 3.25
C ASN A 67 -8.56 -3.69 4.09
N HIS A 68 -7.93 -4.80 3.74
CA HIS A 68 -7.94 -6.03 4.53
C HIS A 68 -6.69 -6.23 5.40
N ASP A 69 -5.70 -5.34 5.34
CA ASP A 69 -4.41 -5.48 6.02
C ASP A 69 -4.42 -4.88 7.42
N PHE A 70 -5.40 -5.25 8.23
CA PHE A 70 -5.39 -4.82 9.62
C PHE A 70 -5.98 -5.89 10.53
N ASP A 71 -5.44 -5.96 11.71
CA ASP A 71 -5.97 -6.77 12.79
C ASP A 71 -6.85 -5.91 13.70
N GLU A 72 -7.84 -6.54 14.33
CA GLU A 72 -8.75 -5.85 15.24
C GLU A 72 -7.96 -5.15 16.36
N PRO A 73 -8.17 -3.86 16.59
CA PRO A 73 -7.51 -3.18 17.70
C PRO A 73 -7.93 -3.82 19.03
N PRO A 74 -7.05 -3.80 20.03
CA PRO A 74 -7.31 -4.43 21.33
C PRO A 74 -8.48 -3.81 22.11
N VAL A 75 -8.92 -2.62 21.68
CA VAL A 75 -10.06 -1.90 22.24
C VAL A 75 -11.10 -1.66 21.14
N LYS A 76 -12.37 -1.88 21.46
CA LYS A 76 -13.46 -1.57 20.52
C LYS A 76 -13.47 -0.07 20.21
N LEU A 77 -13.26 0.23 18.93
CA LEU A 77 -13.26 1.59 18.42
C LEU A 77 -14.39 1.77 17.40
N ASP A 78 -14.95 2.98 17.34
CA ASP A 78 -15.96 3.28 16.33
C ASP A 78 -15.32 3.47 14.96
N LYS A 79 -15.77 2.69 13.99
CA LYS A 79 -15.31 2.75 12.61
C LYS A 79 -15.45 4.17 12.04
N GLY A 80 -14.47 4.59 11.26
CA GLY A 80 -14.47 5.88 10.60
C GLY A 80 -13.97 7.05 11.45
N THR A 81 -13.74 6.85 12.73
CA THR A 81 -13.09 7.87 13.56
C THR A 81 -11.60 7.99 13.25
N SER A 82 -11.01 9.13 13.58
CA SER A 82 -9.55 9.31 13.46
C SER A 82 -8.78 8.30 14.30
N THR A 83 -9.29 7.97 15.48
CA THR A 83 -8.71 6.96 16.37
C THR A 83 -8.72 5.57 15.73
N TYR A 84 -9.83 5.17 15.10
CA TYR A 84 -9.92 3.91 14.37
C TYR A 84 -8.91 3.84 13.21
N ASN A 85 -8.88 4.89 12.39
CA ASN A 85 -7.95 4.98 11.26
C ASN A 85 -6.48 4.94 11.71
N LEU A 86 -6.16 5.56 12.84
CA LEU A 86 -4.81 5.53 13.40
C LEU A 86 -4.46 4.16 13.98
N ALA A 87 -5.39 3.49 14.68
CA ALA A 87 -5.17 2.16 15.22
C ALA A 87 -4.94 1.13 14.09
N TYR A 88 -5.73 1.20 13.02
CA TYR A 88 -5.56 0.43 11.82
C TYR A 88 -4.16 0.61 11.19
N GLN A 89 -3.76 1.84 11.00
CA GLN A 89 -2.45 2.17 10.47
C GLN A 89 -1.31 1.63 11.35
N ARG A 90 -1.38 1.86 12.66
CA ARG A 90 -0.37 1.42 13.63
C ARG A 90 -0.24 -0.11 13.70
N ALA A 91 -1.33 -0.84 13.56
CA ALA A 91 -1.30 -2.30 13.49
C ALA A 91 -0.44 -2.78 12.31
N PHE A 92 -0.62 -2.19 11.13
CA PHE A 92 0.21 -2.47 9.97
C PHE A 92 1.67 -2.02 10.19
N GLU A 93 1.88 -0.80 10.66
CA GLU A 93 3.20 -0.21 10.87
C GLU A 93 4.05 -1.00 11.87
N SER A 94 3.42 -1.61 12.87
CA SER A 94 4.12 -2.46 13.86
C SER A 94 4.75 -3.70 13.23
N VAL A 95 4.28 -4.12 12.06
CA VAL A 95 4.75 -5.31 11.35
C VAL A 95 5.64 -4.95 10.16
N PHE A 96 5.17 -4.05 9.31
CA PHE A 96 5.81 -3.76 8.01
C PHE A 96 6.55 -2.42 7.94
N GLY A 97 6.37 -1.55 8.92
CA GLY A 97 6.92 -0.20 8.92
C GLY A 97 5.95 0.83 8.32
N PRO A 98 6.43 2.02 7.98
CA PRO A 98 5.58 3.16 7.63
C PRO A 98 4.68 2.88 6.43
N VAL A 99 3.47 3.46 6.44
CA VAL A 99 2.49 3.34 5.34
C VAL A 99 2.66 4.42 4.27
N ASN A 100 3.45 5.47 4.56
CA ASN A 100 3.80 6.51 3.60
C ASN A 100 5.33 6.63 3.62
N TYR A 101 5.97 6.30 2.51
CA TYR A 101 7.43 6.35 2.36
C TYR A 101 7.83 6.35 0.89
N SER A 102 9.06 6.73 0.62
CA SER A 102 9.63 6.75 -0.72
C SER A 102 11.05 6.19 -0.74
N TRP A 103 11.51 5.81 -1.92
CA TRP A 103 12.89 5.39 -2.17
C TRP A 103 13.26 5.60 -3.64
N ASN A 104 14.56 5.65 -3.90
CA ASN A 104 15.09 5.73 -5.27
C ASN A 104 15.70 4.39 -5.70
N ARG A 105 15.50 4.05 -6.98
CA ARG A 105 16.19 2.95 -7.62
C ARG A 105 16.59 3.38 -9.03
N GLY A 106 17.88 3.68 -9.20
CA GLY A 106 18.37 4.28 -10.44
C GLY A 106 17.65 5.61 -10.74
N ASP A 107 17.04 5.69 -11.93
CA ASP A 107 16.31 6.87 -12.36
C ASP A 107 14.82 6.85 -12.02
N VAL A 108 14.41 5.92 -11.19
CA VAL A 108 13.02 5.81 -10.74
C VAL A 108 12.90 6.20 -9.27
N HIS A 109 11.95 7.07 -8.98
CA HIS A 109 11.52 7.42 -7.63
C HIS A 109 10.21 6.71 -7.33
N PHE A 110 10.21 5.85 -6.33
CA PHE A 110 9.04 5.11 -5.87
C PHE A 110 8.44 5.77 -4.64
N VAL A 111 7.13 5.81 -4.59
CA VAL A 111 6.36 6.31 -3.45
C VAL A 111 5.30 5.28 -3.10
N CYS A 112 5.28 4.78 -1.87
CA CYS A 112 4.17 4.03 -1.33
C CYS A 112 3.34 4.93 -0.42
N MET A 113 2.02 4.95 -0.64
CA MET A 113 1.11 5.75 0.18
C MET A 113 -0.16 4.98 0.52
N ARG A 114 -0.57 5.10 1.77
CA ARG A 114 -1.92 4.73 2.16
C ARG A 114 -2.92 5.68 1.51
N ASN A 115 -3.82 5.17 0.69
CA ASN A 115 -4.89 5.98 0.08
C ASN A 115 -6.29 5.51 0.46
N MET A 116 -6.41 4.74 1.53
CA MET A 116 -7.68 4.27 2.04
C MET A 116 -7.95 4.83 3.44
N GLN A 117 -9.16 5.32 3.66
CA GLN A 117 -9.62 5.74 4.97
C GLN A 117 -11.02 5.23 5.24
N TRP A 118 -11.22 4.72 6.44
CA TRP A 118 -12.52 4.34 6.95
C TRP A 118 -13.31 5.59 7.35
N TYR A 119 -14.61 5.57 7.10
CA TYR A 119 -15.53 6.60 7.56
C TYR A 119 -16.79 5.96 8.14
N SER A 120 -17.42 6.66 9.08
CA SER A 120 -18.69 6.26 9.63
C SER A 120 -19.81 6.72 8.69
N ASN A 121 -20.58 5.75 8.17
CA ASN A 121 -21.79 6.04 7.43
C ASN A 121 -22.86 5.03 7.82
N SER A 122 -24.11 5.46 7.84
CA SER A 122 -25.27 4.61 8.04
C SER A 122 -25.56 3.67 6.86
N SER A 123 -24.93 3.89 5.72
CA SER A 123 -25.01 3.04 4.53
C SER A 123 -23.71 2.26 4.30
N ALA A 124 -23.79 1.14 3.69
CA ALA A 124 -22.85 0.03 3.68
C ALA A 124 -21.40 0.24 3.23
N SER A 125 -21.01 1.36 2.67
CA SER A 125 -19.59 1.63 2.30
C SER A 125 -18.84 2.20 3.49
N GLU A 126 -17.80 1.53 3.91
CA GLU A 126 -17.10 1.88 5.14
C GLU A 126 -15.73 2.53 4.91
N TYR A 127 -15.27 2.66 3.66
CA TYR A 127 -14.00 3.30 3.31
C TYR A 127 -14.05 3.96 1.93
N THR A 128 -13.11 4.88 1.71
CA THR A 128 -12.96 5.58 0.43
C THR A 128 -11.49 5.80 0.10
N ALA A 129 -11.20 5.95 -1.20
CA ALA A 129 -9.90 6.41 -1.66
C ALA A 129 -9.73 7.90 -1.36
N ARG A 130 -8.76 8.26 -0.52
CA ARG A 130 -8.43 9.64 -0.22
C ARG A 130 -7.02 9.78 0.33
N PHE A 131 -6.45 10.97 0.17
CA PHE A 131 -5.25 11.38 0.86
C PHE A 131 -5.57 12.51 1.84
N THR A 132 -5.03 12.44 3.05
CA THR A 132 -5.15 13.53 4.01
C THR A 132 -4.32 14.74 3.57
N ASP A 133 -4.62 15.93 4.11
CA ASP A 133 -3.81 17.12 3.86
C ASP A 133 -2.35 16.90 4.27
N GLN A 134 -2.12 16.21 5.37
CA GLN A 134 -0.77 15.87 5.84
C GLN A 134 -0.04 14.97 4.84
N GLN A 135 -0.69 13.96 4.28
CA GLN A 135 -0.12 13.08 3.25
C GLN A 135 0.19 13.85 1.97
N TYR A 136 -0.71 14.74 1.55
CA TYR A 136 -0.48 15.58 0.39
C TYR A 136 0.71 16.53 0.59
N GLN A 137 0.83 17.18 1.75
CA GLN A 137 1.96 18.06 2.05
C GLN A 137 3.27 17.27 2.12
N TRP A 138 3.25 16.09 2.72
CA TRP A 138 4.41 15.19 2.74
C TRP A 138 4.85 14.82 1.31
N LEU A 139 3.93 14.36 0.47
CA LEU A 139 4.24 14.00 -0.93
C LEU A 139 4.77 15.21 -1.72
N LYS A 140 4.18 16.38 -1.53
CA LYS A 140 4.64 17.62 -2.16
C LYS A 140 6.09 17.94 -1.80
N GLN A 141 6.47 17.78 -0.53
CA GLN A 141 7.84 17.99 -0.06
C GLN A 141 8.79 16.93 -0.62
N ASP A 142 8.40 15.68 -0.59
CA ASP A 142 9.18 14.56 -1.11
C ASP A 142 9.48 14.74 -2.60
N LEU A 143 8.46 14.99 -3.41
CA LEU A 143 8.58 15.19 -4.85
C LEU A 143 9.28 16.50 -5.24
N ALA A 144 9.36 17.49 -4.34
CA ALA A 144 10.12 18.71 -4.59
C ALA A 144 11.62 18.46 -4.68
N ALA A 145 12.12 17.43 -4.00
CA ALA A 145 13.53 17.02 -4.04
C ALA A 145 13.84 16.09 -5.23
N VAL A 146 12.86 15.66 -6.00
CA VAL A 146 13.05 14.73 -7.13
C VAL A 146 13.21 15.51 -8.44
N PRO A 147 14.30 15.29 -9.21
CA PRO A 147 14.47 15.90 -10.53
C PRO A 147 13.31 15.54 -11.48
N LYS A 148 12.80 16.52 -12.21
CA LYS A 148 11.60 16.35 -13.05
C LYS A 148 11.78 15.43 -14.27
N ASN A 149 13.02 15.11 -14.62
CA ASN A 149 13.35 14.12 -15.66
C ASN A 149 13.38 12.67 -15.17
N LYS A 150 13.25 12.42 -13.85
CA LYS A 150 13.11 11.08 -13.32
C LYS A 150 11.69 10.56 -13.49
N MET A 151 11.58 9.25 -13.62
CA MET A 151 10.30 8.55 -13.54
C MET A 151 9.82 8.52 -12.08
N VAL A 152 8.53 8.73 -11.85
CA VAL A 152 7.89 8.56 -10.55
C VAL A 152 6.86 7.43 -10.62
N ILE A 153 6.92 6.50 -9.67
CA ILE A 153 5.92 5.43 -9.55
C ILE A 153 5.24 5.56 -8.17
N LEU A 154 3.95 5.89 -8.20
CA LEU A 154 3.10 5.93 -7.01
C LEU A 154 2.42 4.58 -6.82
N CYS A 155 2.70 3.91 -5.69
CA CYS A 155 2.07 2.66 -5.30
C CYS A 155 0.99 2.93 -4.24
N VAL A 156 -0.24 2.59 -4.56
CA VAL A 156 -1.42 2.75 -3.70
C VAL A 156 -2.29 1.50 -3.76
N HIS A 157 -3.19 1.32 -2.80
CA HIS A 157 -4.07 0.17 -2.84
C HIS A 157 -5.28 0.40 -3.74
N ILE A 158 -6.06 1.46 -3.49
CA ILE A 158 -7.28 1.75 -4.26
C ILE A 158 -6.89 2.53 -5.53
N PRO A 159 -7.35 2.11 -6.72
CA PRO A 159 -7.13 2.88 -7.95
C PRO A 159 -7.66 4.31 -7.81
N VAL A 160 -6.88 5.29 -8.26
CA VAL A 160 -7.25 6.71 -8.22
C VAL A 160 -7.86 7.21 -9.54
N SER A 161 -7.87 6.36 -10.57
CA SER A 161 -8.46 6.64 -11.87
C SER A 161 -9.66 5.71 -12.14
N ASN A 162 -10.71 6.24 -12.75
CA ASN A 162 -11.91 5.49 -13.17
C ASN A 162 -12.75 4.84 -12.05
N MET A 163 -12.57 5.23 -10.80
CA MET A 163 -13.52 4.87 -9.76
C MET A 163 -14.74 5.80 -9.81
N SER A 164 -15.91 5.30 -9.40
CA SER A 164 -17.09 6.14 -9.23
C SER A 164 -16.75 7.32 -8.30
N LYS A 165 -17.39 8.46 -8.51
CA LYS A 165 -17.16 9.67 -7.67
C LYS A 165 -17.31 9.41 -6.17
N GLU A 166 -18.01 8.33 -5.81
CA GLU A 166 -18.22 7.91 -4.42
C GLU A 166 -16.96 7.40 -3.73
N TYR A 167 -15.99 6.87 -4.51
CA TYR A 167 -14.76 6.29 -3.97
C TYR A 167 -13.53 7.19 -4.07
N VAL A 168 -13.60 8.25 -4.90
CA VAL A 168 -12.48 9.16 -5.10
C VAL A 168 -12.82 10.50 -4.46
N SER A 169 -12.15 10.82 -3.38
CA SER A 169 -12.37 12.05 -2.64
C SER A 169 -11.05 12.74 -2.29
N HIS A 170 -11.12 13.73 -1.51
CA HIS A 170 -10.11 14.60 -0.93
C HIS A 170 -8.64 14.38 -1.35
N ASN A 171 -8.03 15.39 -1.93
CA ASN A 171 -6.65 15.46 -2.40
C ASN A 171 -6.24 14.51 -3.54
N VAL A 172 -7.12 13.67 -4.08
CA VAL A 172 -6.74 12.79 -5.19
C VAL A 172 -6.30 13.61 -6.42
N GLN A 173 -7.08 14.61 -6.82
CA GLN A 173 -6.72 15.46 -7.95
C GLN A 173 -5.41 16.23 -7.70
N ASN A 174 -5.22 16.74 -6.48
CA ASN A 174 -3.98 17.43 -6.10
C ASN A 174 -2.75 16.53 -6.23
N VAL A 175 -2.86 15.25 -5.84
CA VAL A 175 -1.79 14.24 -6.00
C VAL A 175 -1.52 13.96 -7.48
N LEU A 176 -2.57 13.80 -8.29
CA LEU A 176 -2.42 13.61 -9.74
C LEU A 176 -1.72 14.81 -10.40
N ASP A 177 -2.03 16.03 -9.96
CA ASP A 177 -1.42 17.25 -10.50
C ASP A 177 0.05 17.40 -10.09
N LEU A 178 0.46 16.89 -8.91
CA LEU A 178 1.88 16.76 -8.56
C LEU A 178 2.62 15.80 -9.49
N LEU A 179 2.03 14.66 -9.79
CA LEU A 179 2.64 13.64 -10.66
C LEU A 179 2.81 14.12 -12.10
N LYS A 180 1.86 14.90 -12.63
CA LYS A 180 1.93 15.48 -13.99
C LYS A 180 3.13 16.41 -14.21
N GLN A 181 3.80 16.86 -13.15
CA GLN A 181 4.99 17.72 -13.26
C GLN A 181 6.25 16.95 -13.70
N PHE A 182 6.22 15.63 -13.69
CA PHE A 182 7.32 14.78 -14.10
C PHE A 182 7.20 14.35 -15.54
N LYS A 183 8.35 14.12 -16.19
CA LYS A 183 8.40 13.64 -17.57
C LYS A 183 7.64 12.33 -17.73
N GLU A 184 7.70 11.47 -16.73
CA GLU A 184 7.02 10.17 -16.70
C GLU A 184 6.56 9.87 -15.28
N ALA A 185 5.29 9.50 -15.13
CA ALA A 185 4.73 9.08 -13.85
C ALA A 185 3.71 7.97 -14.06
N HIS A 186 3.79 6.95 -13.23
CA HIS A 186 2.87 5.81 -13.23
C HIS A 186 2.23 5.64 -11.87
N ILE A 187 1.03 5.05 -11.87
CA ILE A 187 0.33 4.65 -10.64
C ILE A 187 0.09 3.15 -10.70
N MET A 188 0.59 2.45 -9.71
CA MET A 188 0.33 1.02 -9.52
C MET A 188 -0.70 0.85 -8.41
N SER A 189 -1.74 0.08 -8.68
CA SER A 189 -2.81 -0.16 -7.70
C SER A 189 -3.33 -1.60 -7.75
N GLY A 190 -3.92 -2.03 -6.62
CA GLY A 190 -4.57 -3.32 -6.45
C GLY A 190 -6.09 -3.18 -6.34
N HIS A 191 -6.70 -3.83 -5.34
CA HIS A 191 -8.09 -3.71 -4.90
C HIS A 191 -9.16 -4.26 -5.84
N THR A 192 -9.11 -3.98 -7.12
CA THR A 192 -10.18 -4.33 -8.08
C THR A 192 -10.16 -5.80 -8.51
N HIS A 193 -9.11 -6.55 -8.21
CA HIS A 193 -8.89 -7.94 -8.63
C HIS A 193 -8.94 -8.16 -10.16
N TYR A 194 -8.74 -7.11 -10.94
CA TYR A 194 -8.66 -7.16 -12.40
C TYR A 194 -7.31 -6.66 -12.88
N SER A 195 -6.71 -7.37 -13.82
CA SER A 195 -5.58 -6.86 -14.60
C SER A 195 -6.11 -5.94 -15.71
N ARG A 196 -5.56 -4.76 -15.81
CA ARG A 196 -5.86 -3.78 -16.88
C ARG A 196 -4.56 -3.32 -17.52
#